data_64a794ba25decb2f612215f42964ef6b
#
_entry.id   64a794ba25decb2f612215f42964ef6b
#
_cell.length_a   1.000
_cell.length_b   1.000
_cell.length_c   1.000
_cell.angle_alpha   90.00
_cell.angle_beta   90.00
_cell.angle_gamma   90.00
#
_symmetry.space_group_name_H-M   'P 1'
#
loop_
_entity.id
_entity.type
_entity.pdbx_description
1 polymer ?
#
loop_
_entity_poly.entity_id
_entity_poly.type
_entity_poly.pdbx_seq_one_letter_code
_entity_poly.pdbx_strand_id
1 'polypeptide(L)'
;MLIANVAAQSRRAAEVGAEVLAAGGDCVDAVIANTFTLGVLEPWMSGAGGGGAMVLYRAKENRVEVIDYGMRAPDGLRLEDYPLTGGAASDLFPWARVKDDRNLHGPGSIAVPGVVAGMEEAHRRHARMPWKDLLAPSVKLAGEGLLVDWWTTDMIASSAADLRRYPASAAAYLLDGLPPNAQWGIRSVVRMPQDALKATMAQLAAAGPRDFYEGDLARSIADDIQAAGGALSVRDLAAFRAHLREPLRIPYRGGTVYATPELTAGPTMARTLGLLQKALAPAQGGPDAVAYAAYAEALQAAYRERLKDMGDVDGRRALGAEAVAPSC
;
A
#
# COMPACT_ATOMS: atom_id res chain seq x y z
N MET A 1 0.02 -33.65 4.79
CA MET A 1 0.52 -32.67 3.82
C MET A 1 -0.04 -31.31 4.22
N LEU A 2 0.78 -30.37 4.65
CA LEU A 2 0.33 -29.00 4.91
C LEU A 2 0.00 -28.37 3.56
N ILE A 3 -1.26 -27.95 3.39
CA ILE A 3 -1.68 -27.18 2.23
C ILE A 3 -1.49 -25.72 2.59
N ALA A 4 -0.64 -25.02 1.85
CA ALA A 4 -0.45 -23.59 1.98
C ALA A 4 -0.91 -22.90 0.67
N ASN A 5 -1.56 -21.75 0.81
CA ASN A 5 -2.04 -20.97 -0.32
C ASN A 5 -1.45 -19.57 -0.27
N VAL A 6 -1.09 -19.04 -1.43
CA VAL A 6 -0.68 -17.65 -1.62
C VAL A 6 -1.58 -17.02 -2.67
N ALA A 7 -2.09 -15.85 -2.36
CA ALA A 7 -2.83 -15.00 -3.30
C ALA A 7 -2.15 -13.64 -3.39
N ALA A 8 -2.01 -13.12 -4.59
CA ALA A 8 -1.46 -11.81 -4.87
C ALA A 8 -2.10 -11.23 -6.13
N GLN A 9 -1.97 -9.92 -6.34
CA GLN A 9 -2.45 -9.25 -7.54
C GLN A 9 -1.76 -9.81 -8.80
N SER A 10 -0.45 -10.00 -8.74
CA SER A 10 0.32 -10.61 -9.82
C SER A 10 0.50 -12.11 -9.58
N ARG A 11 0.24 -12.91 -10.63
CA ARG A 11 0.51 -14.36 -10.62
C ARG A 11 1.98 -14.65 -10.26
N ARG A 12 2.93 -13.91 -10.85
CA ARG A 12 4.36 -14.13 -10.58
C ARG A 12 4.73 -13.85 -9.12
N ALA A 13 4.10 -12.84 -8.50
CA ALA A 13 4.29 -12.58 -7.08
C ALA A 13 3.72 -13.71 -6.21
N ALA A 14 2.55 -14.25 -6.56
CA ALA A 14 2.00 -15.42 -5.85
C ALA A 14 2.91 -16.65 -5.98
N GLU A 15 3.50 -16.89 -7.14
CA GLU A 15 4.49 -17.95 -7.37
C GLU A 15 5.72 -17.78 -6.49
N VAL A 16 6.26 -16.56 -6.36
CA VAL A 16 7.38 -16.25 -5.44
C VAL A 16 7.02 -16.58 -3.99
N GLY A 17 5.84 -16.18 -3.53
CA GLY A 17 5.39 -16.53 -2.19
C GLY A 17 5.27 -18.06 -1.98
N ALA A 18 4.79 -18.79 -2.98
CA ALA A 18 4.72 -20.25 -2.94
C ALA A 18 6.12 -20.90 -2.94
N GLU A 19 7.07 -20.37 -3.72
CA GLU A 19 8.48 -20.79 -3.72
C GLU A 19 9.12 -20.63 -2.33
N VAL A 20 8.84 -19.50 -1.65
CA VAL A 20 9.31 -19.24 -0.26
C VAL A 20 8.73 -20.26 0.72
N LEU A 21 7.42 -20.55 0.63
CA LEU A 21 6.79 -21.58 1.48
C LEU A 21 7.38 -22.96 1.22
N ALA A 22 7.64 -23.31 -0.04
CA ALA A 22 8.27 -24.60 -0.41
C ALA A 22 9.71 -24.70 0.08
N ALA A 23 10.43 -23.59 0.19
CA ALA A 23 11.78 -23.52 0.74
C ALA A 23 11.84 -23.58 2.28
N GLY A 24 10.70 -23.69 2.96
CA GLY A 24 10.61 -23.82 4.43
C GLY A 24 10.31 -22.52 5.18
N GLY A 25 10.06 -21.42 4.47
CA GLY A 25 9.53 -20.20 5.04
C GLY A 25 8.11 -20.37 5.58
N ASP A 26 7.65 -19.40 6.36
CA ASP A 26 6.26 -19.34 6.78
C ASP A 26 5.46 -18.27 6.02
N CYS A 27 4.23 -18.02 6.45
CA CYS A 27 3.37 -17.04 5.78
C CYS A 27 3.94 -15.61 5.84
N VAL A 28 4.71 -15.25 6.85
CA VAL A 28 5.33 -13.92 6.97
C VAL A 28 6.48 -13.78 5.99
N ASP A 29 7.33 -14.81 5.87
CA ASP A 29 8.39 -14.84 4.86
C ASP A 29 7.81 -14.69 3.44
N ALA A 30 6.74 -15.44 3.15
CA ALA A 30 6.07 -15.39 1.84
C ALA A 30 5.49 -13.98 1.56
N VAL A 31 4.88 -13.33 2.55
CA VAL A 31 4.31 -11.97 2.40
C VAL A 31 5.43 -10.94 2.20
N ILE A 32 6.54 -11.04 2.90
CA ILE A 32 7.67 -10.11 2.72
C ILE A 32 8.22 -10.22 1.29
N ALA A 33 8.53 -11.43 0.83
CA ALA A 33 9.04 -11.65 -0.52
C ALA A 33 8.04 -11.20 -1.59
N ASN A 34 6.75 -11.46 -1.35
CA ASN A 34 5.66 -11.06 -2.23
C ASN A 34 5.52 -9.52 -2.32
N THR A 35 5.62 -8.83 -1.18
CA THR A 35 5.51 -7.36 -1.11
C THR A 35 6.59 -6.68 -1.97
N PHE A 36 7.85 -7.08 -1.83
CA PHE A 36 8.94 -6.51 -2.63
C PHE A 36 8.87 -6.93 -4.10
N THR A 37 8.39 -8.14 -4.38
CA THR A 37 8.16 -8.62 -5.75
C THR A 37 7.06 -7.81 -6.44
N LEU A 38 5.95 -7.55 -5.76
CA LEU A 38 4.87 -6.71 -6.29
C LEU A 38 5.35 -5.29 -6.61
N GLY A 39 6.19 -4.70 -5.76
CA GLY A 39 6.75 -3.37 -6.01
C GLY A 39 7.64 -3.28 -7.27
N VAL A 40 8.15 -4.41 -7.75
CA VAL A 40 8.88 -4.52 -9.02
C VAL A 40 7.94 -4.77 -10.19
N LEU A 41 6.94 -5.63 -10.02
CA LEU A 41 6.03 -6.05 -11.09
C LEU A 41 4.90 -5.07 -11.35
N GLU A 42 4.45 -4.34 -10.31
CA GLU A 42 3.34 -3.39 -10.37
C GLU A 42 3.70 -2.09 -9.63
N PRO A 43 4.71 -1.34 -10.10
CA PRO A 43 5.24 -0.17 -9.39
C PRO A 43 4.23 0.98 -9.24
N TRP A 44 3.13 0.98 -9.98
CA TRP A 44 2.01 1.92 -9.86
C TRP A 44 1.06 1.61 -8.69
N MET A 45 1.09 0.38 -8.14
CA MET A 45 0.21 -0.05 -7.05
C MET A 45 0.96 -0.26 -5.74
N SER A 46 2.26 -0.59 -5.80
CA SER A 46 3.04 -1.01 -4.64
C SER A 46 4.50 -0.62 -4.77
N GLY A 47 5.25 -0.62 -3.68
CA GLY A 47 6.69 -0.37 -3.70
C GLY A 47 7.27 -0.02 -2.34
N ALA A 48 8.59 0.04 -2.26
CA ALA A 48 9.31 0.40 -1.04
C ALA A 48 8.97 1.82 -0.53
N GLY A 49 8.57 2.72 -1.47
CA GLY A 49 8.15 4.08 -1.15
C GLY A 49 6.70 4.21 -0.64
N GLY A 50 5.96 3.11 -0.53
CA GLY A 50 4.57 3.09 -0.09
C GLY A 50 4.39 2.93 1.42
N GLY A 51 3.14 2.68 1.80
CA GLY A 51 2.74 2.35 3.16
C GLY A 51 1.62 1.32 3.16
N GLY A 52 1.19 0.89 4.34
CA GLY A 52 0.13 -0.09 4.46
C GLY A 52 -0.06 -0.62 5.88
N ALA A 53 -0.70 -1.77 5.97
CA ALA A 53 -0.86 -2.51 7.22
C ALA A 53 -0.91 -4.02 6.96
N MET A 54 -0.49 -4.79 7.94
CA MET A 54 -0.56 -6.25 7.93
C MET A 54 -1.47 -6.70 9.07
N VAL A 55 -2.49 -7.51 8.76
CA VAL A 55 -3.28 -8.23 9.78
C VAL A 55 -2.78 -9.66 9.79
N LEU A 56 -2.24 -10.10 10.89
CA LEU A 56 -1.59 -11.40 11.05
C LEU A 56 -2.32 -12.23 12.11
N TYR A 57 -2.81 -13.42 11.73
CA TYR A 57 -3.36 -14.39 12.65
C TYR A 57 -2.32 -15.49 12.96
N ARG A 58 -1.96 -15.60 14.21
CA ARG A 58 -1.05 -16.64 14.75
C ARG A 58 -1.89 -17.77 15.36
N ALA A 59 -2.14 -18.80 14.57
CA ALA A 59 -3.05 -19.91 14.97
C ALA A 59 -2.64 -20.62 16.25
N LYS A 60 -1.34 -20.86 16.47
CA LYS A 60 -0.83 -21.52 17.68
C LYS A 60 -1.13 -20.72 18.95
N GLU A 61 -1.15 -19.41 18.86
CA GLU A 61 -1.35 -18.48 19.97
C GLU A 61 -2.81 -18.01 20.03
N ASN A 62 -3.62 -18.38 19.03
CA ASN A 62 -4.98 -17.89 18.82
C ASN A 62 -5.04 -16.35 18.95
N ARG A 63 -4.07 -15.66 18.35
CA ARG A 63 -3.90 -14.22 18.45
C ARG A 63 -3.87 -13.57 17.08
N VAL A 64 -4.58 -12.45 16.97
CA VAL A 64 -4.49 -11.54 15.83
C VAL A 64 -3.73 -10.29 16.26
N GLU A 65 -2.81 -9.83 15.44
CA GLU A 65 -2.10 -8.58 15.62
C GLU A 65 -2.10 -7.77 14.32
N VAL A 66 -1.95 -6.46 14.44
CA VAL A 66 -1.81 -5.55 13.31
C VAL A 66 -0.43 -4.90 13.38
N ILE A 67 0.29 -4.95 12.27
CA ILE A 67 1.48 -4.13 12.04
C ILE A 67 1.04 -2.98 11.13
N ASP A 68 1.03 -1.77 11.69
CA ASP A 68 0.67 -0.55 11.00
C ASP A 68 1.94 0.16 10.54
N TYR A 69 2.08 0.30 9.24
CA TYR A 69 3.16 1.02 8.56
C TYR A 69 2.62 2.04 7.56
N GLY A 70 1.49 2.64 7.90
CA GLY A 70 0.90 3.75 7.17
C GLY A 70 1.88 4.91 7.03
N MET A 71 1.85 5.58 5.90
CA MET A 71 2.70 6.74 5.62
C MET A 71 2.38 7.90 6.56
N ARG A 72 3.38 8.74 6.83
CA ARG A 72 3.25 9.93 7.68
C ARG A 72 3.70 11.18 6.94
N ALA A 73 3.10 12.31 7.27
CA ALA A 73 3.59 13.58 6.80
C ALA A 73 5.01 13.87 7.37
N PRO A 74 5.92 14.42 6.57
CA PRO A 74 7.18 14.93 7.08
C PRO A 74 6.97 16.04 8.14
N ASP A 75 7.84 16.10 9.14
CA ASP A 75 7.77 17.14 10.20
C ASP A 75 7.88 18.56 9.64
N GLY A 76 8.60 18.72 8.51
CA GLY A 76 8.78 20.02 7.84
C GLY A 76 7.61 20.45 6.96
N LEU A 77 6.53 19.65 6.85
CA LEU A 77 5.36 20.03 6.08
C LEU A 77 4.59 21.18 6.76
N ARG A 78 4.29 22.23 6.00
CA ARG A 78 3.52 23.38 6.49
C ARG A 78 2.23 23.50 5.69
N LEU A 79 1.10 23.66 6.38
CA LEU A 79 -0.23 23.74 5.75
C LEU A 79 -0.36 24.96 4.83
N GLU A 80 0.31 26.06 5.12
CA GLU A 80 0.35 27.28 4.30
C GLU A 80 0.98 27.06 2.92
N ASP A 81 1.78 25.99 2.73
CA ASP A 81 2.33 25.60 1.44
C ASP A 81 1.30 24.89 0.53
N TYR A 82 0.10 24.59 1.07
CA TYR A 82 -0.99 23.90 0.40
C TYR A 82 -2.29 24.71 0.40
N PRO A 83 -2.31 25.93 -0.14
CA PRO A 83 -3.49 26.77 -0.11
C PRO A 83 -4.62 26.16 -0.94
N LEU A 84 -5.84 26.22 -0.38
CA LEU A 84 -7.03 25.71 -1.07
C LEU A 84 -7.48 26.68 -2.15
N THR A 85 -7.88 26.16 -3.32
CA THR A 85 -8.34 26.95 -4.48
C THR A 85 -9.85 26.92 -4.69
N GLY A 86 -10.58 26.20 -3.82
CA GLY A 86 -12.01 25.96 -3.99
C GLY A 86 -12.32 24.80 -4.93
N GLY A 87 -13.54 24.29 -4.85
CA GLY A 87 -13.97 23.10 -5.59
C GLY A 87 -13.43 21.78 -5.01
N ALA A 88 -13.81 20.67 -5.64
CA ALA A 88 -13.38 19.34 -5.28
C ALA A 88 -12.24 18.84 -6.18
N ALA A 89 -11.32 18.07 -5.63
CA ALA A 89 -10.20 17.50 -6.36
C ALA A 89 -10.61 16.27 -7.20
N SER A 90 -11.65 15.54 -6.79
CA SER A 90 -12.19 14.42 -7.54
C SER A 90 -13.68 14.22 -7.24
N ASP A 91 -14.36 13.48 -8.12
CA ASP A 91 -15.77 13.13 -7.95
C ASP A 91 -15.98 12.02 -6.92
N LEU A 92 -14.97 11.15 -6.74
CA LEU A 92 -15.07 10.01 -5.83
C LEU A 92 -14.96 10.45 -4.37
N PHE A 93 -14.02 11.34 -4.10
CA PHE A 93 -13.81 11.94 -2.78
C PHE A 93 -13.74 13.46 -2.94
N PRO A 94 -14.75 14.20 -2.45
CA PRO A 94 -14.84 15.65 -2.65
C PRO A 94 -13.90 16.42 -1.71
N TRP A 95 -12.65 16.02 -1.64
CA TRP A 95 -11.63 16.79 -0.90
C TRP A 95 -11.37 18.12 -1.59
N ALA A 96 -11.10 19.14 -0.80
CA ALA A 96 -10.82 20.46 -1.31
C ALA A 96 -9.57 20.43 -2.21
N ARG A 97 -9.65 21.14 -3.35
CA ARG A 97 -8.53 21.24 -4.28
C ARG A 97 -7.44 22.13 -3.72
N VAL A 98 -6.20 21.65 -3.78
CA VAL A 98 -5.00 22.41 -3.44
C VAL A 98 -4.42 23.07 -4.69
N LYS A 99 -3.83 24.24 -4.52
CA LYS A 99 -3.14 24.97 -5.61
C LYS A 99 -2.06 24.09 -6.25
N ASP A 100 -2.04 24.07 -7.58
CA ASP A 100 -1.08 23.32 -8.41
C ASP A 100 -1.09 21.81 -8.16
N ASP A 101 -2.16 21.27 -7.53
CA ASP A 101 -2.29 19.86 -7.10
C ASP A 101 -1.07 19.37 -6.30
N ARG A 102 -0.44 20.26 -5.55
CA ARG A 102 0.81 20.02 -4.84
C ARG A 102 0.75 18.89 -3.81
N ASN A 103 -0.43 18.59 -3.30
CA ASN A 103 -0.69 17.44 -2.42
C ASN A 103 -0.82 16.11 -3.17
N LEU A 104 -0.92 16.12 -4.50
CA LEU A 104 -1.08 14.94 -5.34
C LEU A 104 0.18 14.60 -6.13
N HIS A 105 0.93 15.61 -6.56
CA HIS A 105 2.04 15.47 -7.49
C HIS A 105 3.31 16.15 -7.00
N GLY A 106 4.45 15.56 -7.37
CA GLY A 106 5.78 16.12 -7.16
C GLY A 106 6.30 15.99 -5.73
N PRO A 107 7.40 16.67 -5.43
CA PRO A 107 8.13 16.47 -4.17
C PRO A 107 7.34 16.91 -2.93
N GLY A 108 6.37 17.84 -3.09
CA GLY A 108 5.47 18.26 -2.01
C GLY A 108 4.44 17.22 -1.60
N SER A 109 4.15 16.22 -2.42
CA SER A 109 3.18 15.16 -2.13
C SER A 109 3.79 13.94 -1.43
N ILE A 110 5.11 13.92 -1.26
CA ILE A 110 5.82 12.73 -0.76
C ILE A 110 5.71 12.66 0.76
N ALA A 111 5.16 11.56 1.24
CA ALA A 111 5.09 11.20 2.65
C ALA A 111 6.27 10.32 3.06
N VAL A 112 6.52 10.19 4.36
CA VAL A 112 7.53 9.26 4.90
C VAL A 112 7.09 7.83 4.61
N PRO A 113 7.85 7.03 3.83
CA PRO A 113 7.46 5.68 3.43
C PRO A 113 7.47 4.70 4.60
N GLY A 114 6.54 3.76 4.60
CA GLY A 114 6.36 2.79 5.68
C GLY A 114 6.62 1.33 5.34
N VAL A 115 6.54 0.94 4.05
CA VAL A 115 6.58 -0.49 3.64
C VAL A 115 7.81 -1.22 4.19
N VAL A 116 9.01 -0.65 4.02
CA VAL A 116 10.24 -1.31 4.45
C VAL A 116 10.26 -1.52 5.97
N ALA A 117 9.81 -0.53 6.76
CA ALA A 117 9.71 -0.66 8.22
C ALA A 117 8.65 -1.67 8.66
N GLY A 118 7.52 -1.75 7.93
CA GLY A 118 6.50 -2.77 8.17
C GLY A 118 7.02 -4.18 7.95
N MET A 119 7.74 -4.38 6.86
CA MET A 119 8.38 -5.66 6.54
C MET A 119 9.53 -5.98 7.50
N GLU A 120 10.32 -4.98 7.94
CA GLU A 120 11.33 -5.11 8.98
C GLU A 120 10.72 -5.62 10.29
N GLU A 121 9.63 -4.99 10.75
CA GLU A 121 8.98 -5.37 12.00
C GLU A 121 8.37 -6.78 11.90
N ALA A 122 7.73 -7.12 10.79
CA ALA A 122 7.22 -8.46 10.53
C ALA A 122 8.34 -9.51 10.52
N HIS A 123 9.45 -9.20 9.83
CA HIS A 123 10.63 -10.06 9.75
C HIS A 123 11.24 -10.31 11.13
N ARG A 124 11.53 -9.26 11.86
CA ARG A 124 12.13 -9.34 13.20
C ARG A 124 11.32 -10.19 14.17
N ARG A 125 10.00 -10.18 14.08
CA ARG A 125 9.08 -10.87 15.00
C ARG A 125 8.80 -12.31 14.62
N HIS A 126 8.70 -12.60 13.34
CA HIS A 126 8.05 -13.81 12.88
C HIS A 126 8.78 -14.57 11.78
N ALA A 127 9.68 -13.92 11.02
CA ALA A 127 10.33 -14.56 9.90
C ALA A 127 11.29 -15.68 10.32
N ARG A 128 11.48 -16.63 9.40
CA ARG A 128 12.39 -17.76 9.56
C ARG A 128 13.55 -17.70 8.58
N MET A 129 13.33 -17.02 7.45
CA MET A 129 14.33 -16.90 6.39
C MET A 129 15.12 -15.60 6.54
N PRO A 130 16.39 -15.58 6.10
CA PRO A 130 17.20 -14.36 6.09
C PRO A 130 16.57 -13.28 5.20
N TRP A 131 16.61 -12.03 5.66
CA TRP A 131 16.11 -10.85 4.92
C TRP A 131 16.58 -10.81 3.46
N LYS A 132 17.89 -11.04 3.24
CA LYS A 132 18.51 -11.04 1.92
C LYS A 132 17.85 -12.05 0.97
N ASP A 133 17.51 -13.22 1.46
CA ASP A 133 16.94 -14.29 0.64
C ASP A 133 15.51 -13.97 0.23
N LEU A 134 14.77 -13.28 1.09
CA LEU A 134 13.40 -12.82 0.81
C LEU A 134 13.35 -11.71 -0.26
N LEU A 135 14.42 -10.91 -0.38
CA LEU A 135 14.51 -9.86 -1.41
C LEU A 135 15.15 -10.35 -2.71
N ALA A 136 15.82 -11.50 -2.72
CA ALA A 136 16.49 -12.02 -3.91
C ALA A 136 15.58 -12.15 -5.15
N PRO A 137 14.31 -12.59 -5.04
CA PRO A 137 13.39 -12.63 -6.17
C PRO A 137 13.13 -11.26 -6.77
N SER A 138 12.93 -10.22 -5.95
CA SER A 138 12.69 -8.86 -6.43
C SER A 138 13.90 -8.27 -7.15
N VAL A 139 15.11 -8.52 -6.65
CA VAL A 139 16.37 -8.11 -7.33
C VAL A 139 16.49 -8.77 -8.71
N LYS A 140 16.20 -10.08 -8.79
CA LYS A 140 16.21 -10.82 -10.03
C LYS A 140 15.20 -10.26 -11.04
N LEU A 141 13.95 -10.09 -10.62
CA LEU A 141 12.87 -9.62 -11.49
C LEU A 141 13.09 -8.17 -11.96
N ALA A 142 13.60 -7.30 -11.11
CA ALA A 142 14.00 -5.96 -11.52
C ALA A 142 15.13 -5.99 -12.57
N GLY A 143 16.06 -6.95 -12.47
CA GLY A 143 17.08 -7.17 -13.49
C GLY A 143 16.55 -7.72 -14.82
N GLU A 144 15.41 -8.38 -14.82
CA GLU A 144 14.71 -8.81 -16.02
C GLU A 144 13.94 -7.67 -16.71
N GLY A 145 13.64 -6.61 -15.98
CA GLY A 145 12.87 -5.45 -16.41
C GLY A 145 11.34 -5.66 -16.32
N LEU A 146 10.61 -4.55 -16.30
CA LEU A 146 9.15 -4.51 -16.22
C LEU A 146 8.53 -5.04 -17.53
N LEU A 147 7.74 -6.09 -17.43
CA LEU A 147 7.01 -6.63 -18.58
C LEU A 147 5.93 -5.64 -19.04
N VAL A 148 5.95 -5.30 -20.31
CA VAL A 148 4.92 -4.48 -20.93
C VAL A 148 3.83 -5.40 -21.50
N ASP A 149 2.77 -5.56 -20.74
CA ASP A 149 1.51 -6.14 -21.16
C ASP A 149 0.43 -5.06 -21.31
N TRP A 150 -0.80 -5.46 -21.60
CA TRP A 150 -1.91 -4.52 -21.76
C TRP A 150 -2.19 -3.73 -20.47
N TRP A 151 -2.04 -4.37 -19.30
CA TRP A 151 -2.28 -3.75 -18.00
C TRP A 151 -1.22 -2.70 -17.69
N THR A 152 0.05 -3.04 -17.88
CA THR A 152 1.19 -2.10 -17.75
C THR A 152 1.01 -0.89 -18.66
N THR A 153 0.63 -1.13 -19.94
CA THR A 153 0.36 -0.05 -20.90
C THR A 153 -0.75 0.88 -20.41
N ASP A 154 -1.87 0.31 -19.95
CA ASP A 154 -3.04 1.06 -19.48
C ASP A 154 -2.72 1.91 -18.25
N MET A 155 -2.04 1.32 -17.25
CA MET A 155 -1.64 2.01 -16.03
C MET A 155 -0.68 3.18 -16.31
N ILE A 156 0.32 2.97 -17.17
CA ILE A 156 1.25 4.05 -17.56
C ILE A 156 0.54 5.10 -18.42
N ALA A 157 -0.33 4.69 -19.33
CA ALA A 157 -1.07 5.62 -20.20
C ALA A 157 -1.99 6.54 -19.38
N SER A 158 -2.70 6.02 -18.39
CA SER A 158 -3.57 6.79 -17.51
C SER A 158 -2.83 7.89 -16.74
N SER A 159 -1.54 7.69 -16.44
CA SER A 159 -0.69 8.61 -15.69
C SER A 159 0.34 9.36 -16.57
N ALA A 160 0.31 9.18 -17.89
CA ALA A 160 1.36 9.69 -18.79
C ALA A 160 1.53 11.22 -18.74
N ALA A 161 0.44 11.96 -18.55
CA ALA A 161 0.49 13.42 -18.43
C ALA A 161 1.29 13.87 -17.20
N ASP A 162 1.13 13.18 -16.08
CA ASP A 162 1.80 13.49 -14.83
C ASP A 162 3.26 12.99 -14.85
N LEU A 163 3.51 11.81 -15.40
CA LEU A 163 4.87 11.28 -15.57
C LEU A 163 5.76 12.21 -16.39
N ARG A 164 5.20 12.87 -17.43
CA ARG A 164 5.95 13.83 -18.27
C ARG A 164 6.40 15.09 -17.52
N ARG A 165 5.74 15.44 -16.42
CA ARG A 165 6.12 16.63 -15.63
C ARG A 165 7.47 16.46 -14.95
N TYR A 166 7.90 15.21 -14.73
CA TYR A 166 9.09 14.86 -13.96
C TYR A 166 10.06 14.06 -14.82
N PRO A 167 11.23 14.63 -15.20
CA PRO A 167 12.15 13.98 -16.13
C PRO A 167 12.58 12.56 -15.71
N ALA A 168 12.82 12.34 -14.42
CA ALA A 168 13.18 11.00 -13.91
C ALA A 168 12.03 9.99 -14.06
N SER A 169 10.78 10.41 -13.79
CA SER A 169 9.60 9.56 -13.97
C SER A 169 9.35 9.27 -15.45
N ALA A 170 9.49 10.27 -16.31
CA ALA A 170 9.38 10.09 -17.75
C ALA A 170 10.42 9.12 -18.29
N ALA A 171 11.68 9.24 -17.86
CA ALA A 171 12.75 8.33 -18.26
C ALA A 171 12.53 6.89 -17.77
N ALA A 172 11.90 6.71 -16.60
CA ALA A 172 11.64 5.39 -16.03
C ALA A 172 10.45 4.67 -16.68
N TYR A 173 9.41 5.40 -17.11
CA TYR A 173 8.12 4.80 -17.48
C TYR A 173 7.61 5.16 -18.87
N LEU A 174 8.26 6.04 -19.61
CA LEU A 174 7.86 6.41 -20.96
C LEU A 174 8.96 6.05 -21.98
N LEU A 175 8.55 5.62 -23.16
CA LEU A 175 9.42 5.41 -24.31
C LEU A 175 9.24 6.59 -25.27
N ASP A 176 10.29 7.39 -25.46
CA ASP A 176 10.24 8.61 -26.28
C ASP A 176 9.07 9.56 -25.89
N GLY A 177 8.79 9.63 -24.57
CA GLY A 177 7.70 10.45 -24.03
C GLY A 177 6.29 9.87 -24.21
N LEU A 178 6.17 8.64 -24.67
CA LEU A 178 4.90 7.94 -24.88
C LEU A 178 4.78 6.73 -23.95
N PRO A 179 3.56 6.31 -23.57
CA PRO A 179 3.35 5.05 -22.86
C PRO A 179 3.92 3.88 -23.67
N PRO A 180 4.61 2.93 -23.02
CA PRO A 180 5.08 1.74 -23.70
C PRO A 180 3.90 0.94 -24.23
N ASN A 181 4.10 0.23 -25.33
CA ASN A 181 3.08 -0.61 -25.94
C ASN A 181 3.62 -2.01 -26.21
N ALA A 182 2.85 -3.03 -25.87
CA ALA A 182 3.13 -4.39 -26.28
C ALA A 182 3.02 -4.50 -27.80
N GLN A 183 4.06 -5.03 -28.43
CA GLN A 183 4.05 -5.18 -29.89
C GLN A 183 3.06 -6.27 -30.33
N TRP A 184 2.44 -6.12 -31.49
CA TRP A 184 1.48 -7.06 -32.07
C TRP A 184 2.07 -8.44 -32.46
N GLY A 185 3.37 -8.63 -32.31
CA GLY A 185 4.03 -9.88 -32.65
C GLY A 185 3.82 -10.96 -31.57
N ILE A 186 3.35 -12.14 -31.97
CA ILE A 186 3.09 -13.27 -31.07
C ILE A 186 4.30 -13.71 -30.25
N ARG A 187 5.51 -13.28 -30.62
CA ARG A 187 6.77 -13.66 -29.99
C ARG A 187 7.58 -12.47 -29.43
N SER A 188 7.10 -11.25 -29.55
CA SER A 188 7.82 -10.09 -29.03
C SER A 188 7.42 -9.80 -27.58
N VAL A 189 8.36 -9.96 -26.67
CA VAL A 189 8.22 -9.56 -25.29
C VAL A 189 8.93 -8.22 -25.13
N VAL A 190 8.18 -7.16 -24.81
CA VAL A 190 8.74 -5.85 -24.51
C VAL A 190 8.96 -5.76 -22.99
N ARG A 191 10.15 -5.33 -22.59
CA ARG A 191 10.48 -5.06 -21.19
C ARG A 191 11.12 -3.69 -21.08
N MET A 192 10.74 -2.97 -20.04
CA MET A 192 11.36 -1.69 -19.68
C MET A 192 12.48 -1.93 -18.66
N PRO A 193 13.65 -1.35 -18.82
CA PRO A 193 14.73 -1.45 -17.83
C PRO A 193 14.31 -0.91 -16.47
N GLN A 194 14.70 -1.61 -15.40
CA GLN A 194 14.49 -1.18 -14.01
C GLN A 194 15.83 -1.17 -13.23
N ASP A 195 16.91 -0.73 -13.86
CA ASP A 195 18.27 -0.82 -13.30
C ASP A 195 18.42 -0.06 -11.96
N ALA A 196 17.81 1.13 -11.84
CA ALA A 196 17.83 1.88 -10.60
C ALA A 196 17.06 1.14 -9.49
N LEU A 197 15.89 0.56 -9.80
CA LEU A 197 15.13 -0.23 -8.84
C LEU A 197 15.87 -1.50 -8.44
N LYS A 198 16.51 -2.18 -9.40
CA LYS A 198 17.38 -3.34 -9.13
C LYS A 198 18.50 -2.98 -8.15
N ALA A 199 19.19 -1.85 -8.39
CA ALA A 199 20.26 -1.39 -7.51
C ALA A 199 19.74 -1.10 -6.10
N THR A 200 18.61 -0.42 -5.98
CA THR A 200 17.95 -0.15 -4.69
C THR A 200 17.58 -1.43 -3.95
N MET A 201 16.95 -2.40 -4.65
CA MET A 201 16.58 -3.67 -4.04
C MET A 201 17.82 -4.50 -3.62
N ALA A 202 18.88 -4.48 -4.42
CA ALA A 202 20.12 -5.17 -4.09
C ALA A 202 20.81 -4.54 -2.86
N GLN A 203 20.85 -3.22 -2.77
CA GLN A 203 21.39 -2.51 -1.62
C GLN A 203 20.56 -2.80 -0.36
N LEU A 204 19.22 -2.72 -0.45
CA LEU A 204 18.32 -3.02 0.65
C LEU A 204 18.46 -4.47 1.13
N ALA A 205 18.68 -5.42 0.22
CA ALA A 205 18.94 -6.81 0.54
C ALA A 205 20.29 -7.01 1.27
N ALA A 206 21.33 -6.28 0.86
CA ALA A 206 22.68 -6.42 1.39
C ALA A 206 22.90 -5.66 2.70
N ALA A 207 22.46 -4.40 2.77
CA ALA A 207 22.65 -3.52 3.93
C ALA A 207 21.57 -3.68 5.01
N GLY A 208 20.43 -4.31 4.66
CA GLY A 208 19.32 -4.50 5.57
C GLY A 208 18.30 -3.34 5.56
N PRO A 209 17.13 -3.54 6.22
CA PRO A 209 16.00 -2.62 6.12
C PRO A 209 16.30 -1.22 6.69
N ARG A 210 17.20 -1.09 7.66
CA ARG A 210 17.52 0.21 8.27
C ARG A 210 18.33 1.13 7.36
N ASP A 211 18.96 0.62 6.31
CA ASP A 211 19.62 1.45 5.30
C ASP A 211 18.65 2.39 4.59
N PHE A 212 17.39 1.95 4.40
CA PHE A 212 16.31 2.75 3.82
C PHE A 212 15.93 3.97 4.70
N TYR A 213 16.21 3.92 5.99
CA TYR A 213 15.81 4.94 6.95
C TYR A 213 16.98 5.70 7.58
N GLU A 214 18.17 5.09 7.65
CA GLU A 214 19.31 5.65 8.38
C GLU A 214 20.64 5.60 7.57
N GLY A 215 20.67 4.85 6.46
CA GLY A 215 21.85 4.61 5.66
C GLY A 215 21.96 5.46 4.39
N ASP A 216 22.62 4.88 3.38
CA ASP A 216 22.86 5.57 2.11
C ASP A 216 21.59 5.78 1.31
N LEU A 217 20.66 4.82 1.33
CA LEU A 217 19.36 4.99 0.69
C LEU A 217 18.58 6.16 1.30
N ALA A 218 18.56 6.29 2.63
CA ALA A 218 17.90 7.39 3.31
C ALA A 218 18.46 8.75 2.89
N ARG A 219 19.77 8.86 2.81
CA ARG A 219 20.44 10.10 2.37
C ARG A 219 20.09 10.44 0.93
N SER A 220 20.21 9.47 0.02
CA SER A 220 19.89 9.69 -1.39
C SER A 220 18.44 10.11 -1.59
N ILE A 221 17.48 9.45 -0.92
CA ILE A 221 16.06 9.80 -1.00
C ILE A 221 15.80 11.21 -0.49
N ALA A 222 16.33 11.57 0.68
CA ALA A 222 16.12 12.87 1.27
C ALA A 222 16.75 14.00 0.45
N ASP A 223 17.99 13.81 -0.03
CA ASP A 223 18.72 14.78 -0.84
C ASP A 223 17.96 15.08 -2.15
N ASP A 224 17.50 14.05 -2.87
CA ASP A 224 16.74 14.20 -4.11
C ASP A 224 15.41 14.95 -3.88
N ILE A 225 14.68 14.61 -2.82
CA ILE A 225 13.39 15.23 -2.51
C ILE A 225 13.59 16.69 -2.09
N GLN A 226 14.58 16.98 -1.26
CA GLN A 226 14.87 18.34 -0.82
C GLN A 226 15.40 19.22 -1.95
N ALA A 227 16.28 18.68 -2.80
CA ALA A 227 16.76 19.38 -3.99
C ALA A 227 15.60 19.78 -4.94
N ALA A 228 14.54 18.98 -4.96
CA ALA A 228 13.31 19.27 -5.71
C ALA A 228 12.30 20.16 -4.96
N GLY A 229 12.59 20.59 -3.73
CA GLY A 229 11.74 21.46 -2.92
C GLY A 229 10.68 20.74 -2.07
N GLY A 230 10.87 19.45 -1.81
CA GLY A 230 10.03 18.68 -0.89
C GLY A 230 10.48 18.80 0.56
N ALA A 231 9.62 18.38 1.50
CA ALA A 231 9.84 18.56 2.94
C ALA A 231 10.50 17.34 3.62
N LEU A 232 10.54 16.17 2.96
CA LEU A 232 11.05 14.94 3.55
C LEU A 232 12.55 15.06 3.85
N SER A 233 12.93 14.76 5.10
CA SER A 233 14.32 14.83 5.57
C SER A 233 14.83 13.47 6.04
N VAL A 234 16.17 13.33 6.14
CA VAL A 234 16.81 12.16 6.76
C VAL A 234 16.30 11.94 8.20
N ARG A 235 15.97 13.02 8.93
CA ARG A 235 15.44 12.94 10.29
C ARG A 235 14.06 12.29 10.30
N ASP A 236 13.19 12.63 9.36
CA ASP A 236 11.85 12.02 9.24
C ASP A 236 11.97 10.53 8.95
N LEU A 237 12.85 10.17 8.01
CA LEU A 237 13.14 8.77 7.71
C LEU A 237 13.68 8.03 8.94
N ALA A 238 14.72 8.56 9.59
CA ALA A 238 15.35 7.94 10.76
C ALA A 238 14.38 7.77 11.95
N ALA A 239 13.40 8.65 12.09
CA ALA A 239 12.39 8.59 13.14
C ALA A 239 11.27 7.58 12.84
N PHE A 240 11.10 7.15 11.59
CA PHE A 240 9.98 6.28 11.21
C PHE A 240 10.12 4.87 11.80
N ARG A 241 9.02 4.39 12.38
CA ARG A 241 8.85 3.01 12.87
C ARG A 241 7.45 2.51 12.53
N ALA A 242 7.32 1.24 12.22
CA ALA A 242 6.03 0.57 12.19
C ALA A 242 5.47 0.41 13.60
N HIS A 243 4.15 0.43 13.74
CA HIS A 243 3.47 0.30 15.02
C HIS A 243 2.72 -1.02 15.12
N LEU A 244 2.80 -1.63 16.29
CA LEU A 244 1.89 -2.71 16.65
C LEU A 244 0.59 -2.10 17.15
N ARG A 245 -0.53 -2.60 16.62
CA ARG A 245 -1.87 -2.17 17.02
C ARG A 245 -2.71 -3.38 17.40
N GLU A 246 -3.62 -3.18 18.33
CA GLU A 246 -4.69 -4.15 18.53
C GLU A 246 -5.64 -4.12 17.36
N PRO A 247 -6.06 -5.29 16.82
CA PRO A 247 -7.00 -5.33 15.72
C PRO A 247 -8.38 -4.84 16.13
N LEU A 248 -9.08 -4.18 15.22
CA LEU A 248 -10.50 -3.94 15.35
C LEU A 248 -11.23 -5.29 15.26
N ARG A 249 -12.03 -5.61 16.28
CA ARG A 249 -12.83 -6.85 16.36
C ARG A 249 -14.27 -6.54 15.99
N ILE A 250 -14.76 -7.16 14.93
CA ILE A 250 -16.09 -6.91 14.38
C ILE A 250 -16.90 -8.20 14.48
N PRO A 251 -17.84 -8.33 15.43
CA PRO A 251 -18.76 -9.45 15.45
C PRO A 251 -19.64 -9.41 14.20
N TYR A 252 -19.66 -10.51 13.45
CA TYR A 252 -20.48 -10.60 12.24
C TYR A 252 -20.96 -12.03 12.00
N ARG A 253 -22.28 -12.24 11.95
CA ARG A 253 -22.94 -13.52 11.61
C ARG A 253 -22.38 -14.74 12.35
N GLY A 254 -22.18 -14.63 13.65
CA GLY A 254 -21.69 -15.72 14.50
C GLY A 254 -20.17 -15.93 14.47
N GLY A 255 -19.43 -15.11 13.72
CA GLY A 255 -17.97 -15.08 13.70
C GLY A 255 -17.41 -13.72 14.12
N THR A 256 -16.10 -13.59 14.04
CA THR A 256 -15.39 -12.31 14.25
C THR A 256 -14.54 -11.98 13.03
N VAL A 257 -14.73 -10.80 12.46
CA VAL A 257 -13.85 -10.22 11.45
C VAL A 257 -12.83 -9.34 12.16
N TYR A 258 -11.56 -9.47 11.78
CA TYR A 258 -10.49 -8.63 12.31
C TYR A 258 -10.03 -7.66 11.23
N ALA A 259 -9.87 -6.41 11.59
CA ALA A 259 -9.48 -5.35 10.66
C ALA A 259 -8.45 -4.41 11.28
N THR A 260 -7.86 -3.59 10.43
CA THR A 260 -6.97 -2.51 10.85
C THR A 260 -7.76 -1.41 11.56
N PRO A 261 -7.27 -0.86 12.67
CA PRO A 261 -7.93 0.19 13.44
C PRO A 261 -7.67 1.60 12.86
N GLU A 262 -8.21 2.61 13.53
CA GLU A 262 -7.93 4.05 13.35
C GLU A 262 -8.26 4.57 11.93
N LEU A 263 -7.41 5.44 11.36
CA LEU A 263 -7.63 6.09 10.05
C LEU A 263 -7.38 5.16 8.86
N THR A 264 -7.82 3.90 8.96
CA THR A 264 -7.76 2.92 7.90
C THR A 264 -9.17 2.62 7.34
N ALA A 265 -9.28 1.65 6.44
CA ALA A 265 -10.57 1.18 5.95
C ALA A 265 -11.35 0.32 6.97
N GLY A 266 -10.68 -0.16 8.02
CA GLY A 266 -11.29 -1.06 9.01
C GLY A 266 -12.55 -0.53 9.69
N PRO A 267 -12.56 0.69 10.24
CA PRO A 267 -13.78 1.26 10.83
C PRO A 267 -14.93 1.43 9.85
N THR A 268 -14.66 1.81 8.60
CA THR A 268 -15.67 1.88 7.54
C THR A 268 -16.24 0.50 7.24
N MET A 269 -15.40 -0.52 7.17
CA MET A 269 -15.82 -1.92 7.01
C MET A 269 -16.67 -2.38 8.20
N ALA A 270 -16.25 -2.09 9.43
CA ALA A 270 -17.00 -2.42 10.63
C ALA A 270 -18.40 -1.81 10.61
N ARG A 271 -18.50 -0.53 10.25
CA ARG A 271 -19.78 0.16 10.13
C ARG A 271 -20.65 -0.46 9.03
N THR A 272 -20.08 -0.73 7.86
CA THR A 272 -20.79 -1.39 6.76
C THR A 272 -21.33 -2.75 7.17
N LEU A 273 -20.50 -3.61 7.77
CA LEU A 273 -20.91 -4.94 8.23
C LEU A 273 -22.00 -4.88 9.31
N GLY A 274 -21.90 -3.91 10.24
CA GLY A 274 -22.94 -3.68 11.26
C GLY A 274 -24.30 -3.28 10.66
N LEU A 275 -24.32 -2.46 9.62
CA LEU A 275 -25.52 -2.09 8.88
C LEU A 275 -26.09 -3.30 8.13
N LEU A 276 -25.25 -4.05 7.43
CA LEU A 276 -25.66 -5.24 6.68
C LEU A 276 -26.20 -6.35 7.58
N GLN A 277 -25.66 -6.53 8.78
CA GLN A 277 -26.16 -7.52 9.74
C GLN A 277 -27.59 -7.20 10.19
N LYS A 278 -27.98 -5.92 10.21
CA LYS A 278 -29.34 -5.48 10.54
C LYS A 278 -30.28 -5.56 9.32
N ALA A 279 -29.77 -5.26 8.13
CA ALA A 279 -30.57 -5.17 6.91
C ALA A 279 -30.83 -6.52 6.22
N LEU A 280 -29.94 -7.48 6.37
CA LEU A 280 -29.99 -8.75 5.63
C LEU A 280 -29.93 -9.95 6.57
N ALA A 281 -30.92 -10.83 6.48
CA ALA A 281 -30.85 -12.15 7.07
C ALA A 281 -29.76 -12.99 6.39
N PRO A 282 -29.14 -13.96 7.09
CA PRO A 282 -28.27 -14.94 6.45
C PRO A 282 -29.05 -15.69 5.35
N ALA A 283 -28.57 -15.63 4.12
CA ALA A 283 -29.15 -16.33 2.99
C ALA A 283 -28.23 -17.47 2.52
N GLN A 284 -28.82 -18.54 2.00
CA GLN A 284 -28.12 -19.59 1.28
C GLN A 284 -28.07 -19.18 -0.19
N GLY A 285 -26.87 -19.22 -0.79
CA GLY A 285 -26.66 -18.86 -2.19
C GLY A 285 -25.95 -17.51 -2.38
N GLY A 286 -25.83 -17.08 -3.64
CA GLY A 286 -25.22 -15.80 -4.01
C GLY A 286 -26.14 -14.61 -3.70
N PRO A 287 -25.58 -13.38 -3.68
CA PRO A 287 -26.37 -12.18 -3.45
C PRO A 287 -27.35 -11.93 -4.61
N ASP A 288 -28.59 -11.58 -4.27
CA ASP A 288 -29.64 -11.15 -5.18
C ASP A 288 -29.69 -9.61 -5.31
N ALA A 289 -30.65 -9.08 -6.05
CA ALA A 289 -30.82 -7.65 -6.25
C ALA A 289 -31.07 -6.89 -4.93
N VAL A 290 -31.78 -7.51 -3.97
CA VAL A 290 -32.05 -6.91 -2.65
C VAL A 290 -30.75 -6.81 -1.85
N ALA A 291 -29.94 -7.85 -1.88
CA ALA A 291 -28.63 -7.85 -1.22
C ALA A 291 -27.70 -6.78 -1.81
N TYR A 292 -27.65 -6.65 -3.14
CA TYR A 292 -26.83 -5.61 -3.78
C TYR A 292 -27.29 -4.20 -3.44
N ALA A 293 -28.61 -3.95 -3.39
CA ALA A 293 -29.15 -2.67 -2.95
C ALA A 293 -28.73 -2.36 -1.50
N ALA A 294 -28.88 -3.34 -0.60
CA ALA A 294 -28.46 -3.18 0.79
C ALA A 294 -26.94 -2.94 0.94
N TYR A 295 -26.09 -3.59 0.10
CA TYR A 295 -24.66 -3.31 0.08
C TYR A 295 -24.37 -1.87 -0.32
N ALA A 296 -25.01 -1.35 -1.37
CA ALA A 296 -24.85 0.02 -1.81
C ALA A 296 -25.28 1.02 -0.73
N GLU A 297 -26.44 0.82 -0.11
CA GLU A 297 -26.95 1.68 0.97
C GLU A 297 -26.03 1.67 2.20
N ALA A 298 -25.58 0.50 2.64
CA ALA A 298 -24.70 0.36 3.79
C ALA A 298 -23.33 1.02 3.55
N LEU A 299 -22.75 0.85 2.36
CA LEU A 299 -21.51 1.49 1.98
C LEU A 299 -21.64 3.02 1.93
N GLN A 300 -22.69 3.53 1.27
CA GLN A 300 -22.95 4.98 1.20
C GLN A 300 -23.15 5.59 2.60
N ALA A 301 -23.87 4.91 3.49
CA ALA A 301 -24.06 5.38 4.85
C ALA A 301 -22.73 5.40 5.63
N ALA A 302 -21.95 4.33 5.56
CA ALA A 302 -20.65 4.23 6.23
C ALA A 302 -19.65 5.28 5.71
N TYR A 303 -19.62 5.54 4.40
CA TYR A 303 -18.77 6.59 3.84
C TYR A 303 -19.22 8.00 4.19
N ARG A 304 -20.53 8.27 4.22
CA ARG A 304 -21.05 9.58 4.69
C ARG A 304 -20.66 9.85 6.14
N GLU A 305 -20.77 8.85 7.01
CA GLU A 305 -20.33 8.96 8.41
C GLU A 305 -18.82 9.16 8.49
N ARG A 306 -18.04 8.39 7.72
CA ARG A 306 -16.59 8.55 7.67
C ARG A 306 -16.19 9.98 7.30
N LEU A 307 -16.75 10.53 6.24
CA LEU A 307 -16.40 11.87 5.76
C LEU A 307 -16.84 12.98 6.73
N LYS A 308 -17.92 12.74 7.52
CA LYS A 308 -18.43 13.69 8.48
C LYS A 308 -17.71 13.62 9.83
N ASP A 309 -17.54 12.41 10.37
CA ASP A 309 -17.20 12.18 11.77
C ASP A 309 -15.74 11.72 11.97
N MET A 310 -15.15 11.09 10.96
CA MET A 310 -13.71 10.80 10.93
C MET A 310 -12.93 11.91 10.22
N GLY A 311 -13.64 13.00 9.99
CA GLY A 311 -13.26 14.07 9.11
C GLY A 311 -11.81 14.46 9.27
N ASP A 312 -11.18 14.52 8.15
CA ASP A 312 -9.90 15.18 7.95
C ASP A 312 -9.92 16.65 8.41
N VAL A 313 -11.08 17.14 8.89
CA VAL A 313 -11.29 18.53 9.25
C VAL A 313 -10.63 18.91 10.59
N ASP A 314 -10.47 17.97 11.52
CA ASP A 314 -9.89 18.31 12.83
C ASP A 314 -8.71 17.44 13.30
N GLY A 315 -8.30 16.40 12.57
CA GLY A 315 -7.12 15.58 12.89
C GLY A 315 -7.06 14.94 14.28
N ARG A 316 -8.16 14.98 15.06
CA ARG A 316 -8.13 14.74 16.50
C ARG A 316 -9.00 13.60 17.02
N ARG A 317 -9.81 12.95 16.19
CA ARG A 317 -10.60 11.79 16.65
C ARG A 317 -9.95 10.50 16.18
N ALA A 318 -9.05 9.99 16.97
CA ALA A 318 -8.81 8.55 16.98
C ALA A 318 -10.15 7.90 17.29
N LEU A 319 -10.68 7.12 16.33
CA LEU A 319 -11.84 6.27 16.59
C LEU A 319 -11.37 5.14 17.51
N GLY A 320 -11.60 5.34 18.79
CA GLY A 320 -11.56 4.24 19.74
C GLY A 320 -12.62 3.19 19.38
N ALA A 321 -12.45 1.98 19.89
CA ALA A 321 -13.39 0.86 19.71
C ALA A 321 -14.86 1.22 20.03
N GLU A 322 -15.09 2.28 20.82
CA GLU A 322 -16.41 2.79 21.21
C GLU A 322 -17.20 3.43 20.06
N ALA A 323 -16.54 4.00 19.03
CA ALA A 323 -17.23 4.59 17.88
C ALA A 323 -17.84 3.53 16.94
N VAL A 324 -17.47 2.27 17.13
CA VAL A 324 -17.94 1.13 16.32
C VAL A 324 -18.99 0.31 17.07
N ALA A 325 -19.20 0.57 18.36
CA ALA A 325 -20.26 -0.09 19.11
C ALA A 325 -21.62 0.24 18.48
N PRO A 326 -22.48 -0.74 18.21
CA PRO A 326 -23.84 -0.45 17.76
C PRO A 326 -24.51 0.34 18.89
N SER A 327 -24.93 1.57 18.59
CA SER A 327 -25.89 2.25 19.45
C SER A 327 -27.10 1.32 19.60
N CYS A 328 -27.32 0.84 20.81
CA CYS A 328 -28.50 0.05 21.17
C CYS A 328 -29.80 0.77 20.83
#